data_ea48d1122df1b7e61be7b45d62539060
#
_entry.id   ea48d1122df1b7e61be7b45d62539060
#
_cell.length_a   1.000
_cell.length_b   1.000
_cell.length_c   1.000
_cell.angle_alpha   90.00
_cell.angle_beta   90.00
_cell.angle_gamma   90.00
#
_symmetry.space_group_name_H-M   'P 1'
#
loop_
_entity.id
_entity.type
_entity.pdbx_description
1 polymer ?
#
loop_
_entity_poly.entity_id
_entity_poly.type
_entity_poly.pdbx_seq_one_letter_code
_entity_poly.pdbx_strand_id
1 'polypeptide(L)'
;DEVGVPREHIHILDVPDDERAFYSKKTYDLEYEFPFGIQELEGIAYRTDYDLTCHQKGSGRPLEYFDEETREKFIPHVVEPSAGCDRTVLAIICEAYDEEELVDDKDKKDVRTVLRFVPRIAPIKAAIFPLLKKNEEQVRIAREIEKTLQPWMTVFYDETGAVGRRYRRQDEVGTPFCITVDFETLGENDPSLKDTVTIRHRDSMEQERVAVKDLLHWLIARVR
;
A
#
# COMPACT_ATOMS: atom_id res chain seq x y z
N ASP A 1 -8.48 1.70 -7.60
CA ASP A 1 -7.27 1.37 -8.40
C ASP A 1 -5.96 1.75 -7.67
N GLU A 2 -5.80 2.99 -7.14
CA GLU A 2 -4.53 3.45 -6.55
C GLU A 2 -4.13 2.73 -5.25
N VAL A 3 -5.09 2.21 -4.52
CA VAL A 3 -4.86 1.48 -3.26
C VAL A 3 -5.00 -0.04 -3.42
N GLY A 4 -5.21 -0.52 -4.65
CA GLY A 4 -5.30 -1.94 -4.96
C GLY A 4 -6.68 -2.56 -4.75
N VAL A 5 -7.72 -1.77 -4.55
CA VAL A 5 -9.11 -2.25 -4.53
C VAL A 5 -9.70 -2.09 -5.93
N PRO A 6 -10.04 -3.17 -6.65
CA PRO A 6 -10.59 -3.13 -8.00
C PRO A 6 -12.00 -2.51 -8.00
N ARG A 7 -12.29 -1.77 -9.06
CA ARG A 7 -13.59 -1.11 -9.20
C ARG A 7 -14.75 -2.10 -9.33
N GLU A 8 -14.49 -3.27 -9.91
CA GLU A 8 -15.45 -4.36 -10.07
C GLU A 8 -15.95 -4.96 -8.76
N HIS A 9 -15.18 -4.83 -7.66
CA HIS A 9 -15.57 -5.26 -6.32
C HIS A 9 -16.27 -4.17 -5.51
N ILE A 10 -16.51 -2.99 -6.13
CA ILE A 10 -17.22 -1.87 -5.51
C ILE A 10 -18.61 -1.73 -6.14
N HIS A 11 -19.63 -1.78 -5.31
CA HIS A 11 -21.02 -1.53 -5.67
C HIS A 11 -21.43 -0.13 -5.21
N ILE A 12 -22.26 0.55 -5.98
CA ILE A 12 -22.80 1.86 -5.61
C ILE A 12 -24.25 1.67 -5.24
N LEU A 13 -24.57 1.84 -3.97
CA LEU A 13 -25.94 1.87 -3.45
C LEU A 13 -26.45 3.30 -3.43
N ASP A 14 -27.55 3.56 -4.14
CA ASP A 14 -28.33 4.79 -3.97
C ASP A 14 -29.26 4.60 -2.76
N VAL A 15 -28.91 5.17 -1.62
CA VAL A 15 -29.63 4.96 -0.36
C VAL A 15 -31.05 5.49 -0.47
N PRO A 16 -32.07 4.63 -0.21
CA PRO A 16 -33.47 5.04 -0.26
C PRO A 16 -33.80 6.20 0.68
N ASP A 17 -34.85 6.97 0.32
CA ASP A 17 -35.21 8.20 1.05
C ASP A 17 -35.54 7.96 2.51
N ASP A 18 -36.13 6.82 2.85
CA ASP A 18 -36.54 6.41 4.19
C ASP A 18 -35.41 5.85 5.05
N GLU A 19 -34.27 5.49 4.43
CA GLU A 19 -33.08 5.01 5.13
C GLU A 19 -32.01 6.09 5.33
N ARG A 20 -32.16 7.22 4.63
CA ARG A 20 -31.18 8.31 4.71
C ARG A 20 -31.22 9.05 6.04
N ALA A 21 -30.07 9.54 6.47
CA ALA A 21 -29.99 10.45 7.60
C ALA A 21 -30.79 11.74 7.34
N PHE A 22 -31.44 12.28 8.38
CA PHE A 22 -32.34 13.45 8.29
C PHE A 22 -31.67 14.72 7.73
N TYR A 23 -30.35 14.82 7.81
CA TYR A 23 -29.55 15.92 7.29
C TYR A 23 -29.11 15.73 5.82
N SER A 24 -29.32 14.56 5.26
CA SER A 24 -28.90 14.25 3.89
C SER A 24 -30.07 14.31 2.92
N LYS A 25 -29.89 15.07 1.86
CA LYS A 25 -30.84 15.11 0.73
C LYS A 25 -30.59 13.97 -0.25
N LYS A 26 -29.36 13.47 -0.33
CA LYS A 26 -28.96 12.35 -1.18
C LYS A 26 -27.75 11.66 -0.55
N THR A 27 -27.74 10.34 -0.54
CA THR A 27 -26.62 9.53 -0.06
C THR A 27 -26.33 8.42 -1.05
N TYR A 28 -25.06 8.21 -1.34
CA TYR A 28 -24.54 7.05 -2.03
C TYR A 28 -23.57 6.33 -1.12
N ASP A 29 -23.75 5.01 -0.98
CA ASP A 29 -22.76 4.18 -0.30
C ASP A 29 -21.97 3.41 -1.34
N LEU A 30 -20.64 3.43 -1.18
CA LEU A 30 -19.73 2.56 -1.88
C LEU A 30 -19.57 1.30 -1.03
N GLU A 31 -20.11 0.21 -1.50
CA GLU A 31 -20.08 -1.08 -0.82
C GLU A 31 -19.00 -1.96 -1.44
N TYR A 32 -18.27 -2.70 -0.60
CA TYR A 32 -17.22 -3.62 -1.02
C TYR A 32 -17.59 -5.07 -0.73
N GLU A 33 -17.17 -5.99 -1.61
CA GLU A 33 -17.36 -7.43 -1.49
C GLU A 33 -16.37 -8.05 -0.50
N PHE A 34 -16.65 -7.92 0.80
CA PHE A 34 -15.86 -8.62 1.83
C PHE A 34 -16.10 -10.13 1.80
N PRO A 35 -15.18 -10.96 2.34
CA PRO A 35 -15.39 -12.42 2.46
C PRO A 35 -16.66 -12.83 3.23
N PHE A 36 -17.21 -11.92 4.03
CA PHE A 36 -18.44 -12.11 4.84
C PHE A 36 -19.66 -11.42 4.21
N GLY A 37 -19.58 -10.92 2.98
CA GLY A 37 -20.66 -10.30 2.23
C GLY A 37 -20.41 -8.85 1.88
N ILE A 38 -21.30 -8.29 1.05
CA ILE A 38 -21.24 -6.90 0.61
C ILE A 38 -21.57 -5.99 1.78
N GLN A 39 -20.72 -5.02 2.05
CA GLN A 39 -20.85 -4.06 3.15
C GLN A 39 -20.32 -2.68 2.74
N GLU A 40 -20.88 -1.65 3.36
CA GLU A 40 -20.44 -0.26 3.19
C GLU A 40 -18.94 -0.10 3.46
N LEU A 41 -18.23 0.54 2.53
CA LEU A 41 -16.83 0.95 2.64
C LEU A 41 -16.71 2.46 2.84
N GLU A 42 -17.48 3.25 2.09
CA GLU A 42 -17.48 4.70 2.11
C GLU A 42 -18.89 5.23 1.85
N GLY A 43 -19.35 6.19 2.63
CA GLY A 43 -20.59 6.93 2.38
C GLY A 43 -20.31 8.29 1.78
N ILE A 44 -21.15 8.74 0.84
CA ILE A 44 -21.09 10.08 0.24
C ILE A 44 -22.45 10.75 0.43
N ALA A 45 -22.53 11.72 1.35
CA ALA A 45 -23.77 12.39 1.71
C ALA A 45 -23.83 13.84 1.19
N TYR A 46 -24.89 14.18 0.48
CA TYR A 46 -25.21 15.57 0.13
C TYR A 46 -26.04 16.18 1.26
N ARG A 47 -25.42 16.97 2.11
CA ARG A 47 -25.94 17.53 3.38
C ARG A 47 -26.58 18.91 3.20
N THR A 48 -26.62 19.46 2.00
CA THR A 48 -27.10 20.81 1.70
C THR A 48 -26.37 21.88 2.54
N ASP A 49 -27.06 22.92 2.96
CA ASP A 49 -26.59 23.99 3.85
C ASP A 49 -26.81 23.68 5.34
N TYR A 50 -27.29 22.46 5.67
CA TYR A 50 -27.75 22.10 7.02
C TYR A 50 -26.69 22.38 8.10
N ASP A 51 -25.49 21.86 7.92
CA ASP A 51 -24.43 21.96 8.94
C ASP A 51 -23.99 23.41 9.13
N LEU A 52 -23.69 24.14 8.06
CA LEU A 52 -23.21 25.50 8.13
C LEU A 52 -24.31 26.45 8.66
N THR A 53 -25.56 26.20 8.34
CA THR A 53 -26.69 26.93 8.92
C THR A 53 -26.79 26.70 10.43
N CYS A 54 -26.64 25.45 10.90
CA CYS A 54 -26.63 25.13 12.32
C CYS A 54 -25.44 25.76 13.04
N HIS A 55 -24.24 25.68 12.44
CA HIS A 55 -23.03 26.28 13.00
C HIS A 55 -23.10 27.81 13.06
N GLN A 56 -23.65 28.46 12.01
CA GLN A 56 -23.86 29.91 12.01
C GLN A 56 -24.80 30.33 13.14
N LYS A 57 -25.94 29.63 13.30
CA LYS A 57 -26.89 29.89 14.39
C LYS A 57 -26.28 29.68 15.79
N GLY A 58 -25.52 28.58 15.96
CA GLY A 58 -24.92 28.23 17.26
C GLY A 58 -23.75 29.13 17.65
N SER A 59 -22.94 29.59 16.71
CA SER A 59 -21.76 30.43 16.97
C SER A 59 -22.06 31.93 16.94
N GLY A 60 -23.16 32.33 16.30
CA GLY A 60 -23.47 33.74 16.02
C GLY A 60 -22.53 34.39 15.00
N ARG A 61 -21.69 33.59 14.28
CA ARG A 61 -20.76 34.10 13.26
C ARG A 61 -21.30 33.78 11.88
N PRO A 62 -21.26 34.73 10.90
CA PRO A 62 -21.67 34.47 9.54
C PRO A 62 -20.73 33.45 8.89
N LEU A 63 -21.29 32.44 8.23
CA LEU A 63 -20.59 31.41 7.46
C LEU A 63 -20.99 31.47 5.98
N GLU A 64 -21.44 32.64 5.54
CA GLU A 64 -21.79 32.90 4.15
C GLU A 64 -20.53 33.02 3.29
N TYR A 65 -20.56 32.41 2.12
CA TYR A 65 -19.60 32.65 1.04
C TYR A 65 -20.07 33.82 0.19
N PHE A 66 -19.17 34.70 -0.19
CA PHE A 66 -19.43 35.77 -1.15
C PHE A 66 -18.83 35.39 -2.49
N ASP A 67 -19.68 35.21 -3.49
CA ASP A 67 -19.27 34.96 -4.86
C ASP A 67 -18.94 36.28 -5.56
N GLU A 68 -17.65 36.43 -5.92
CA GLU A 68 -17.18 37.67 -6.59
C GLU A 68 -17.70 37.83 -8.02
N GLU A 69 -18.05 36.76 -8.70
CA GLU A 69 -18.58 36.79 -10.07
C GLU A 69 -20.05 37.21 -10.09
N THR A 70 -20.87 36.54 -9.28
CA THR A 70 -22.32 36.81 -9.20
C THR A 70 -22.67 37.93 -8.25
N ARG A 71 -21.76 38.34 -7.36
CA ARG A 71 -21.97 39.30 -6.26
C ARG A 71 -23.02 38.85 -5.23
N GLU A 72 -23.33 37.60 -5.20
CA GLU A 72 -24.29 37.01 -4.26
C GLU A 72 -23.60 36.45 -3.01
N LYS A 73 -24.34 36.43 -1.89
CA LYS A 73 -23.99 35.75 -0.67
C LYS A 73 -24.90 34.57 -0.46
N PHE A 74 -24.30 33.43 -0.11
CA PHE A 74 -25.07 32.23 0.20
C PHE A 74 -24.30 31.37 1.23
N ILE A 75 -25.04 30.53 1.96
CA ILE A 75 -24.43 29.49 2.81
C ILE A 75 -24.05 28.31 1.89
N PRO A 76 -22.75 27.92 1.82
CA PRO A 76 -22.32 26.80 0.97
C PRO A 76 -22.99 25.48 1.34
N HIS A 77 -23.24 24.66 0.34
CA HIS A 77 -23.67 23.29 0.57
C HIS A 77 -22.49 22.38 0.83
N VAL A 78 -22.71 21.37 1.64
CA VAL A 78 -21.68 20.38 2.03
C VAL A 78 -21.96 19.07 1.31
N VAL A 79 -20.93 18.50 0.70
CA VAL A 79 -20.88 17.11 0.26
C VAL A 79 -19.80 16.44 1.13
N GLU A 80 -20.18 15.43 1.87
CA GLU A 80 -19.35 14.72 2.82
C GLU A 80 -19.01 13.32 2.30
N PRO A 81 -17.78 13.06 1.82
CA PRO A 81 -17.27 11.71 1.73
C PRO A 81 -16.79 11.26 3.12
N SER A 82 -17.17 10.05 3.53
CA SER A 82 -16.82 9.49 4.85
C SER A 82 -16.44 8.02 4.71
N ALA A 83 -15.16 7.71 4.95
CA ALA A 83 -14.63 6.35 4.90
C ALA A 83 -14.03 5.93 6.24
N GLY A 84 -14.28 4.69 6.66
CA GLY A 84 -13.63 4.10 7.83
C GLY A 84 -12.21 3.63 7.52
N CYS A 85 -11.20 4.18 8.20
CA CYS A 85 -9.80 3.81 7.99
C CYS A 85 -9.59 2.29 8.16
N ASP A 86 -10.06 1.71 9.27
CA ASP A 86 -9.89 0.28 9.56
C ASP A 86 -10.60 -0.60 8.54
N ARG A 87 -11.78 -0.19 8.07
CA ARG A 87 -12.55 -0.91 7.06
C ARG A 87 -11.87 -0.84 5.70
N THR A 88 -11.28 0.29 5.35
CA THR A 88 -10.45 0.45 4.14
C THR A 88 -9.21 -0.44 4.20
N VAL A 89 -8.52 -0.48 5.34
CA VAL A 89 -7.36 -1.38 5.54
C VAL A 89 -7.78 -2.84 5.39
N LEU A 90 -8.94 -3.23 5.94
CA LEU A 90 -9.45 -4.59 5.79
C LEU A 90 -9.74 -4.94 4.33
N ALA A 91 -10.39 -4.06 3.56
CA ALA A 91 -10.64 -4.27 2.14
C ALA A 91 -9.32 -4.44 1.35
N ILE A 92 -8.33 -3.59 1.61
CA ILE A 92 -7.00 -3.70 0.99
C ILE A 92 -6.31 -5.03 1.32
N ILE A 93 -6.42 -5.52 2.56
CA ILE A 93 -5.86 -6.82 2.95
C ILE A 93 -6.60 -7.96 2.25
N CYS A 94 -7.94 -7.90 2.17
CA CYS A 94 -8.74 -8.91 1.47
C CYS A 94 -8.35 -9.02 0.00
N GLU A 95 -8.14 -7.91 -0.68
CA GLU A 95 -7.69 -7.88 -2.07
C GLU A 95 -6.26 -8.39 -2.26
N ALA A 96 -5.39 -8.05 -1.31
CA ALA A 96 -3.97 -8.39 -1.42
C ALA A 96 -3.66 -9.85 -1.08
N TYR A 97 -4.54 -10.53 -0.32
CA TYR A 97 -4.31 -11.89 0.15
C TYR A 97 -4.42 -12.91 -0.96
N ASP A 98 -3.38 -13.74 -1.10
CA ASP A 98 -3.35 -14.82 -2.07
C ASP A 98 -2.57 -16.03 -1.53
N GLU A 99 -2.96 -17.23 -1.97
CA GLU A 99 -2.29 -18.49 -1.67
C GLU A 99 -1.92 -19.20 -2.98
N GLU A 100 -0.63 -19.32 -3.23
CA GLU A 100 -0.10 -19.98 -4.42
C GLU A 100 0.38 -21.41 -4.10
N GLU A 101 -0.12 -22.40 -4.83
CA GLU A 101 0.48 -23.73 -4.82
C GLU A 101 1.78 -23.71 -5.64
N LEU A 102 2.89 -24.00 -5.00
CA LEU A 102 4.18 -24.17 -5.63
C LEU A 102 4.56 -25.65 -5.64
N VAL A 103 5.14 -26.10 -6.73
CA VAL A 103 5.70 -27.47 -6.86
C VAL A 103 7.21 -27.31 -7.03
N ASP A 104 7.98 -27.94 -6.16
CA ASP A 104 9.43 -27.95 -6.29
C ASP A 104 9.91 -28.99 -7.33
N ASP A 105 11.18 -28.96 -7.67
CA ASP A 105 11.81 -29.90 -8.64
C ASP A 105 11.69 -31.37 -8.24
N LYS A 106 11.18 -31.67 -7.05
CA LYS A 106 10.96 -33.02 -6.51
C LYS A 106 9.48 -33.37 -6.36
N ASP A 107 8.61 -32.67 -7.09
CA ASP A 107 7.14 -32.80 -7.03
C ASP A 107 6.55 -32.58 -5.62
N LYS A 108 7.29 -31.93 -4.71
CA LYS A 108 6.77 -31.57 -3.40
C LYS A 108 5.94 -30.32 -3.51
N LYS A 109 4.67 -30.42 -3.13
CA LYS A 109 3.77 -29.27 -3.01
C LYS A 109 4.09 -28.45 -1.76
N ASP A 110 4.14 -27.14 -1.92
CA ASP A 110 4.26 -26.14 -0.89
C ASP A 110 3.25 -25.03 -1.15
N VAL A 111 2.74 -24.36 -0.12
CA VAL A 111 1.83 -23.24 -0.26
C VAL A 111 2.58 -21.96 0.09
N ARG A 112 2.54 -21.00 -0.81
CA ARG A 112 3.07 -19.66 -0.60
C ARG A 112 1.92 -18.72 -0.28
N THR A 113 1.85 -18.26 0.96
CA THR A 113 0.98 -17.16 1.35
C THR A 113 1.65 -15.83 0.98
N VAL A 114 0.93 -14.94 0.32
CA VAL A 114 1.44 -13.65 -0.11
C VAL A 114 0.39 -12.56 0.03
N LEU A 115 0.82 -11.37 0.46
CA LEU A 115 0.01 -10.16 0.39
C LEU A 115 0.48 -9.30 -0.79
N ARG A 116 -0.34 -9.22 -1.84
CA ARG A 116 -0.02 -8.52 -3.09
C ARG A 116 -0.39 -7.04 -3.03
N PHE A 117 0.04 -6.36 -1.98
CA PHE A 117 -0.15 -4.92 -1.89
C PHE A 117 0.43 -4.18 -3.09
N VAL A 118 -0.27 -3.19 -3.59
CA VAL A 118 0.31 -2.20 -4.52
C VAL A 118 1.56 -1.62 -3.85
N PRO A 119 2.72 -1.56 -4.54
CA PRO A 119 3.98 -1.13 -3.93
C PRO A 119 3.89 0.22 -3.21
N ARG A 120 3.05 1.13 -3.71
CA ARG A 120 2.79 2.45 -3.14
C ARG A 120 2.26 2.40 -1.71
N ILE A 121 1.41 1.43 -1.37
CA ILE A 121 0.79 1.31 -0.03
C ILE A 121 1.40 0.21 0.82
N ALA A 122 2.27 -0.65 0.27
CA ALA A 122 2.94 -1.70 1.04
C ALA A 122 3.61 -1.11 2.29
N PRO A 123 3.41 -1.70 3.49
CA PRO A 123 3.95 -1.15 4.74
C PRO A 123 5.48 -1.07 4.74
N ILE A 124 6.12 -2.08 4.15
CA ILE A 124 7.56 -2.16 3.94
C ILE A 124 7.80 -2.12 2.42
N LYS A 125 8.61 -1.16 1.95
CA LYS A 125 8.87 -0.96 0.52
C LYS A 125 9.95 -1.91 -0.02
N ALA A 126 10.95 -2.17 0.80
CA ALA A 126 12.03 -3.08 0.46
C ALA A 126 12.58 -3.77 1.70
N ALA A 127 12.96 -5.05 1.55
CA ALA A 127 13.69 -5.78 2.57
C ALA A 127 15.13 -6.04 2.10
N ILE A 128 16.10 -5.96 3.02
CA ILE A 128 17.52 -6.03 2.72
C ILE A 128 18.13 -7.21 3.47
N PHE A 129 18.84 -8.08 2.75
CA PHE A 129 19.44 -9.30 3.28
C PHE A 129 20.90 -9.43 2.89
N PRO A 130 21.82 -9.68 3.84
CA PRO A 130 23.08 -10.29 3.47
C PRO A 130 22.81 -11.77 3.12
N LEU A 131 23.35 -12.30 2.03
CA LEU A 131 23.19 -13.73 1.70
C LEU A 131 23.65 -14.60 2.84
N LEU A 132 24.83 -14.31 3.37
CA LEU A 132 25.44 -15.00 4.51
C LEU A 132 25.66 -14.06 5.70
N LYS A 133 24.97 -14.31 6.81
CA LYS A 133 25.12 -13.52 8.05
C LYS A 133 26.53 -13.57 8.68
N LYS A 134 27.35 -14.55 8.28
CA LYS A 134 28.74 -14.68 8.74
C LYS A 134 29.75 -13.95 7.87
N ASN A 135 29.33 -13.46 6.71
CA ASN A 135 30.18 -12.65 5.84
C ASN A 135 30.05 -11.18 6.26
N GLU A 136 31.05 -10.69 6.99
CA GLU A 136 31.06 -9.34 7.57
C GLU A 136 30.89 -8.24 6.51
N GLU A 137 31.47 -8.45 5.32
CA GLU A 137 31.39 -7.48 4.23
C GLU A 137 30.00 -7.40 3.61
N GLN A 138 29.33 -8.56 3.41
CA GLN A 138 27.93 -8.57 2.97
C GLN A 138 27.01 -7.90 4.00
N VAL A 139 27.22 -8.16 5.29
CA VAL A 139 26.48 -7.53 6.39
C VAL A 139 26.70 -6.01 6.39
N ARG A 140 27.95 -5.56 6.26
CA ARG A 140 28.31 -4.14 6.22
C ARG A 140 27.59 -3.42 5.09
N ILE A 141 27.68 -3.95 3.85
CA ILE A 141 27.03 -3.37 2.67
C ILE A 141 25.51 -3.36 2.83
N ALA A 142 24.91 -4.46 3.32
CA ALA A 142 23.47 -4.54 3.54
C ALA A 142 22.98 -3.47 4.54
N ARG A 143 23.74 -3.23 5.63
CA ARG A 143 23.44 -2.17 6.60
C ARG A 143 23.64 -0.76 6.03
N GLU A 144 24.60 -0.56 5.16
CA GLU A 144 24.79 0.72 4.45
C GLU A 144 23.62 1.02 3.50
N ILE A 145 23.14 0.00 2.77
CA ILE A 145 21.95 0.11 1.93
C ILE A 145 20.73 0.45 2.79
N GLU A 146 20.50 -0.28 3.89
CA GLU A 146 19.41 0.02 4.83
C GLU A 146 19.44 1.49 5.27
N LYS A 147 20.59 1.93 5.79
CA LYS A 147 20.77 3.32 6.26
C LYS A 147 20.55 4.36 5.16
N THR A 148 20.91 4.05 3.94
CA THR A 148 20.74 4.94 2.78
C THR A 148 19.26 5.08 2.39
N LEU A 149 18.49 3.99 2.49
CA LEU A 149 17.08 3.95 2.08
C LEU A 149 16.11 4.46 3.17
N GLN A 150 16.42 4.24 4.46
CA GLN A 150 15.56 4.62 5.59
C GLN A 150 15.01 6.06 5.58
N PRO A 151 15.75 7.10 5.16
CA PRO A 151 15.21 8.45 5.08
C PRO A 151 14.12 8.64 4.02
N TRP A 152 13.99 7.72 3.08
CA TRP A 152 13.14 7.84 1.90
C TRP A 152 11.92 6.93 1.93
N MET A 153 12.03 5.78 2.62
CA MET A 153 10.99 4.76 2.64
C MET A 153 11.16 3.80 3.82
N THR A 154 10.08 3.14 4.21
CA THR A 154 10.16 2.06 5.20
C THR A 154 10.86 0.86 4.60
N VAL A 155 11.96 0.45 5.20
CA VAL A 155 12.73 -0.72 4.82
C VAL A 155 12.91 -1.67 6.01
N PHE A 156 13.17 -2.94 5.72
CA PHE A 156 13.36 -3.98 6.72
C PHE A 156 14.66 -4.75 6.48
N TYR A 157 15.48 -4.89 7.50
CA TYR A 157 16.71 -5.70 7.44
C TYR A 157 16.51 -7.04 8.15
N ASP A 158 16.95 -8.15 7.51
CA ASP A 158 16.91 -9.46 8.12
C ASP A 158 18.12 -10.32 7.71
N GLU A 159 18.72 -10.98 8.69
CA GLU A 159 19.83 -11.93 8.50
C GLU A 159 19.52 -13.32 9.11
N THR A 160 18.27 -13.53 9.56
CA THR A 160 17.86 -14.69 10.34
C THR A 160 17.46 -15.87 9.47
N GLY A 161 18.18 -16.97 9.55
CA GLY A 161 17.90 -18.20 8.80
C GLY A 161 18.33 -18.13 7.33
N ALA A 162 17.87 -19.08 6.52
CA ALA A 162 18.17 -19.14 5.09
C ALA A 162 17.44 -18.05 4.31
N VAL A 163 18.05 -17.55 3.23
CA VAL A 163 17.51 -16.47 2.39
C VAL A 163 16.09 -16.78 1.85
N GLY A 164 15.82 -18.02 1.45
CA GLY A 164 14.49 -18.43 0.99
C GLY A 164 13.40 -18.25 2.05
N ARG A 165 13.71 -18.49 3.34
CA ARG A 165 12.76 -18.23 4.44
C ARG A 165 12.55 -16.74 4.69
N ARG A 166 13.57 -15.91 4.44
CA ARG A 166 13.43 -14.44 4.52
C ARG A 166 12.51 -13.93 3.45
N TYR A 167 12.64 -14.44 2.21
CA TYR A 167 11.71 -14.11 1.12
C TYR A 167 10.27 -14.46 1.49
N ARG A 168 10.02 -15.67 2.03
CA ARG A 168 8.68 -16.10 2.44
C ARG A 168 8.07 -15.17 3.49
N ARG A 169 8.82 -14.80 4.52
CA ARG A 169 8.34 -13.84 5.52
C ARG A 169 7.98 -12.48 4.92
N GLN A 170 8.70 -12.04 3.90
CA GLN A 170 8.41 -10.78 3.23
C GLN A 170 7.26 -10.89 2.23
N ASP A 171 7.06 -12.04 1.63
CA ASP A 171 5.87 -12.34 0.83
C ASP A 171 4.61 -12.25 1.72
N GLU A 172 4.62 -12.86 2.91
CA GLU A 172 3.53 -12.80 3.91
C GLU A 172 3.25 -11.38 4.43
N VAL A 173 4.28 -10.53 4.55
CA VAL A 173 4.15 -9.12 4.96
C VAL A 173 3.71 -8.23 3.79
N GLY A 174 3.89 -8.71 2.56
CA GLY A 174 3.55 -7.97 1.35
C GLY A 174 4.62 -6.98 0.88
N THR A 175 5.89 -7.21 1.24
CA THR A 175 7.02 -6.38 0.79
C THR A 175 7.27 -6.61 -0.72
N PRO A 176 7.18 -5.59 -1.59
CA PRO A 176 7.25 -5.79 -3.04
C PRO A 176 8.65 -6.16 -3.54
N PHE A 177 9.71 -5.71 -2.86
CA PHE A 177 11.09 -5.90 -3.31
C PHE A 177 11.98 -6.43 -2.20
N CYS A 178 12.72 -7.51 -2.49
CA CYS A 178 13.73 -8.05 -1.58
C CYS A 178 15.12 -7.90 -2.20
N ILE A 179 16.01 -7.21 -1.52
CA ILE A 179 17.37 -6.87 -1.94
C ILE A 179 18.34 -7.83 -1.26
N THR A 180 19.12 -8.58 -2.03
CA THR A 180 20.12 -9.49 -1.50
C THR A 180 21.52 -9.02 -1.87
N VAL A 181 22.35 -8.85 -0.86
CA VAL A 181 23.81 -8.65 -0.98
C VAL A 181 24.46 -10.02 -0.99
N ASP A 182 25.04 -10.40 -2.11
CA ASP A 182 25.56 -11.74 -2.41
C ASP A 182 27.07 -11.73 -2.75
N PHE A 183 27.59 -12.84 -3.25
CA PHE A 183 29.00 -12.96 -3.63
C PHE A 183 29.36 -12.10 -4.84
N GLU A 184 28.44 -11.99 -5.80
CA GLU A 184 28.60 -11.13 -6.98
C GLU A 184 28.67 -9.65 -6.59
N THR A 185 27.95 -9.24 -5.54
CA THR A 185 28.05 -7.87 -4.98
C THR A 185 29.50 -7.54 -4.57
N LEU A 186 30.22 -8.53 -4.07
CA LEU A 186 31.64 -8.39 -3.70
C LEU A 186 32.59 -8.55 -4.89
N GLY A 187 32.09 -9.00 -6.05
CA GLY A 187 32.89 -9.31 -7.23
C GLY A 187 33.66 -10.63 -7.14
N GLU A 188 33.25 -11.55 -6.23
CA GLU A 188 33.98 -12.79 -5.97
C GLU A 188 33.83 -13.80 -7.13
N ASN A 189 32.61 -14.00 -7.65
CA ASN A 189 32.35 -14.95 -8.74
C ASN A 189 32.51 -14.29 -10.13
N ASP A 190 32.02 -13.05 -10.26
CA ASP A 190 32.09 -12.26 -11.47
C ASP A 190 32.43 -10.80 -11.13
N PRO A 191 33.67 -10.36 -11.39
CA PRO A 191 34.09 -8.98 -11.12
C PRO A 191 33.28 -7.90 -11.84
N SER A 192 32.61 -8.24 -12.94
CA SER A 192 31.75 -7.29 -13.69
C SER A 192 30.46 -6.94 -12.94
N LEU A 193 30.03 -7.78 -11.99
CA LEU A 193 28.86 -7.63 -11.16
C LEU A 193 29.15 -6.96 -9.81
N LYS A 194 30.40 -6.58 -9.56
CA LYS A 194 30.78 -5.87 -8.35
C LYS A 194 29.93 -4.61 -8.16
N ASP A 195 29.60 -4.32 -6.90
CA ASP A 195 28.76 -3.19 -6.50
C ASP A 195 27.33 -3.22 -7.10
N THR A 196 26.84 -4.43 -7.44
CA THR A 196 25.43 -4.67 -7.78
C THR A 196 24.76 -5.53 -6.73
N VAL A 197 23.45 -5.49 -6.62
CA VAL A 197 22.63 -6.34 -5.72
C VAL A 197 21.58 -7.09 -6.52
N THR A 198 21.17 -8.25 -6.02
CA THR A 198 20.04 -8.99 -6.56
C THR A 198 18.75 -8.44 -5.96
N ILE A 199 17.79 -8.06 -6.80
CA ILE A 199 16.43 -7.68 -6.38
C ILE A 199 15.48 -8.78 -6.81
N ARG A 200 14.74 -9.35 -5.85
CA ARG A 200 13.64 -10.27 -6.11
C ARG A 200 12.32 -9.53 -6.02
N HIS A 201 11.51 -9.67 -7.06
CA HIS A 201 10.13 -9.21 -7.11
C HIS A 201 9.21 -10.17 -6.36
N ARG A 202 8.34 -9.63 -5.49
CA ARG A 202 7.35 -10.44 -4.75
C ARG A 202 6.41 -11.19 -5.69
N ASP A 203 5.83 -10.50 -6.67
CA ASP A 203 4.72 -11.03 -7.45
C ASP A 203 5.17 -12.09 -8.47
N SER A 204 6.23 -11.84 -9.23
CA SER A 204 6.76 -12.78 -10.22
C SER A 204 7.78 -13.77 -9.68
N MET A 205 8.37 -13.49 -8.50
CA MET A 205 9.55 -14.16 -7.94
C MET A 205 10.81 -14.05 -8.81
N GLU A 206 10.75 -13.33 -9.91
CA GLU A 206 11.89 -13.05 -10.78
C GLU A 206 12.95 -12.21 -10.06
N GLN A 207 14.17 -12.36 -10.51
CA GLN A 207 15.32 -11.64 -9.97
C GLN A 207 16.01 -10.85 -11.06
N GLU A 208 16.41 -9.63 -10.72
CA GLU A 208 17.24 -8.77 -11.57
C GLU A 208 18.40 -8.20 -10.78
N ARG A 209 19.44 -7.72 -11.49
CA ARG A 209 20.56 -7.05 -10.84
C ARG A 209 20.52 -5.54 -11.06
N VAL A 210 20.75 -4.81 -9.98
CA VAL A 210 20.79 -3.35 -9.98
C VAL A 210 22.05 -2.87 -9.28
N ALA A 211 22.69 -1.83 -9.83
CA ALA A 211 23.85 -1.23 -9.19
C ALA A 211 23.44 -0.53 -7.88
N VAL A 212 24.24 -0.71 -6.83
CA VAL A 212 23.95 -0.12 -5.50
C VAL A 212 23.75 1.40 -5.58
N LYS A 213 24.53 2.09 -6.42
CA LYS A 213 24.43 3.55 -6.63
C LYS A 213 23.09 3.99 -7.22
N ASP A 214 22.41 3.13 -8.00
CA ASP A 214 21.16 3.42 -8.69
C ASP A 214 19.92 2.93 -7.92
N LEU A 215 20.14 2.15 -6.84
CA LEU A 215 19.10 1.44 -6.11
C LEU A 215 18.00 2.35 -5.55
N LEU A 216 18.37 3.49 -4.96
CA LEU A 216 17.39 4.44 -4.42
C LEU A 216 16.47 4.97 -5.54
N HIS A 217 17.04 5.38 -6.67
CA HIS A 217 16.27 5.88 -7.80
C HIS A 217 15.37 4.79 -8.40
N TRP A 218 15.91 3.58 -8.53
CA TRP A 218 15.18 2.41 -9.01
C TRP A 218 13.95 2.11 -8.16
N LEU A 219 14.10 2.14 -6.81
CA LEU A 219 13.00 1.90 -5.87
C LEU A 219 11.96 3.04 -5.90
N ILE A 220 12.40 4.31 -5.84
CA ILE A 220 11.49 5.47 -5.84
C ILE A 220 10.57 5.45 -7.07
N ALA A 221 11.09 5.07 -8.23
CA ALA A 221 10.30 4.98 -9.47
C ALA A 221 9.20 3.91 -9.43
N ARG A 222 9.27 2.95 -8.48
CA ARG A 222 8.36 1.78 -8.39
C ARG A 222 7.45 1.76 -7.16
N VAL A 223 7.77 2.55 -6.12
CA VAL A 223 7.01 2.57 -4.86
C VAL A 223 6.20 3.85 -4.64
N ARG A 224 6.21 4.76 -5.61
CA ARG A 224 5.44 6.02 -5.60
C ARG A 224 4.12 5.91 -6.34
#